data_8c86d83a1f3be2d7176616992ac2d3a4
#
_entry.id   8c86d83a1f3be2d7176616992ac2d3a4
#
_cell.length_a   1.000
_cell.length_b   1.000
_cell.length_c   1.000
_cell.angle_alpha   90.00
_cell.angle_beta   90.00
_cell.angle_gamma   90.00
#
_symmetry.space_group_name_H-M   'P 1'
#
loop_
_entity.id
_entity.type
_entity.pdbx_description
1 polymer ?
#
loop_
_entity_poly.entity_id
_entity_poly.type
_entity_poly.pdbx_seq_one_letter_code
_entity_poly.pdbx_strand_id
1 'polypeptide(L)'
;MLSRGCKAYPDMAAISERLEYLYASDISAVYVKRAESLIVGFSADFVKDAFLPEKGENLLNSVSVLLFDILFDPLIENGAFRESYVAGEKADLINAIGAKINNKAAYAKERCTEIMFGARPYGISELGTVEEVRAATSKQIYERYKQLVETAPIEIFFNGECNAEELSEIVKSRIPTSARRNTSFPTRAFLDGEPDEVTEVTDEMPVAQGKLVMGLRMSGVNVNAPDAAAFNVFNEIFGGSANSKLFMNVREAMSLCYYCRSMPDMFMSALFISSGIEPENREKAKNAILEQLDAMKAGDFSDDDIAEAKLSLCNAY
;
A
#
# COMPACT_ATOMS: atom_id res chain seq x y z
N MET A 1 11.36 -9.18 -10.05
CA MET A 1 12.29 -9.30 -11.21
C MET A 1 13.67 -8.72 -10.89
N LEU A 2 13.79 -7.43 -10.59
CA LEU A 2 15.09 -6.78 -10.31
C LEU A 2 15.85 -7.45 -9.16
N SER A 3 15.16 -7.86 -8.10
CA SER A 3 15.75 -8.57 -6.94
C SER A 3 16.32 -9.97 -7.28
N ARG A 4 16.06 -10.50 -8.48
CA ARG A 4 16.56 -11.83 -8.90
C ARG A 4 18.03 -11.80 -9.32
N GLY A 5 18.57 -10.62 -9.64
CA GLY A 5 19.97 -10.45 -10.02
C GLY A 5 20.19 -9.18 -10.83
N CYS A 6 21.40 -8.67 -10.77
CA CYS A 6 21.90 -7.57 -11.58
C CYS A 6 23.20 -8.01 -12.28
N LYS A 7 23.79 -7.15 -13.12
CA LYS A 7 25.01 -7.51 -13.85
C LYS A 7 26.16 -7.88 -12.92
N ALA A 8 26.33 -7.14 -11.80
CA ALA A 8 27.38 -7.38 -10.83
C ALA A 8 27.12 -8.65 -9.98
N TYR A 9 25.88 -8.95 -9.72
CA TYR A 9 25.42 -10.06 -8.87
C TYR A 9 24.33 -10.84 -9.63
N PRO A 10 24.68 -11.91 -10.36
CA PRO A 10 23.83 -12.48 -11.40
C PRO A 10 22.63 -13.29 -10.88
N ASP A 11 22.55 -13.56 -9.58
CA ASP A 11 21.46 -14.27 -8.94
C ASP A 11 21.22 -13.82 -7.49
N MET A 12 20.14 -14.31 -6.90
CA MET A 12 19.75 -13.99 -5.52
C MET A 12 20.79 -14.44 -4.49
N ALA A 13 21.49 -15.56 -4.75
CA ALA A 13 22.51 -16.06 -3.82
C ALA A 13 23.69 -15.09 -3.74
N ALA A 14 24.16 -14.58 -4.89
CA ALA A 14 25.23 -13.59 -4.95
C ALA A 14 24.83 -12.25 -4.29
N ILE A 15 23.55 -11.80 -4.46
CA ILE A 15 23.05 -10.61 -3.76
C ILE A 15 23.01 -10.86 -2.25
N SER A 16 22.47 -12.01 -1.82
CA SER A 16 22.39 -12.35 -0.39
C SER A 16 23.77 -12.46 0.25
N GLU A 17 24.72 -13.11 -0.41
CA GLU A 17 26.11 -13.20 0.06
C GLU A 17 26.74 -11.80 0.22
N ARG A 18 26.49 -10.90 -0.74
CA ARG A 18 26.98 -9.52 -0.63
C ARG A 18 26.34 -8.76 0.53
N LEU A 19 25.03 -8.91 0.74
CA LEU A 19 24.32 -8.28 1.87
C LEU A 19 24.79 -8.82 3.21
N GLU A 20 25.04 -10.11 3.33
CA GLU A 20 25.67 -10.74 4.51
C GLU A 20 27.03 -10.14 4.79
N TYR A 21 27.88 -10.01 3.75
CA TYR A 21 29.19 -9.37 3.87
C TYR A 21 29.08 -7.89 4.30
N LEU A 22 28.00 -7.21 3.92
CA LEU A 22 27.66 -5.86 4.34
C LEU A 22 26.92 -5.82 5.70
N TYR A 23 27.34 -6.67 6.63
CA TYR A 23 26.83 -6.76 8.00
C TYR A 23 25.32 -7.04 8.06
N ALA A 24 24.85 -7.98 7.26
CA ALA A 24 23.46 -8.37 7.14
C ALA A 24 22.53 -7.18 6.83
N SER A 25 22.98 -6.26 5.97
CA SER A 25 22.13 -5.22 5.42
C SER A 25 20.97 -5.84 4.64
N ASP A 26 19.84 -5.17 4.57
CA ASP A 26 18.68 -5.59 3.78
C ASP A 26 18.42 -4.68 2.58
N ILE A 27 18.01 -5.26 1.46
CA ILE A 27 17.47 -4.56 0.30
C ILE A 27 16.20 -5.29 -0.13
N SER A 28 15.08 -4.65 0.07
CA SER A 28 13.75 -5.22 -0.19
C SER A 28 12.98 -4.42 -1.24
N ALA A 29 12.29 -5.12 -2.16
CA ALA A 29 11.40 -4.47 -3.12
C ALA A 29 10.13 -3.97 -2.41
N VAL A 30 9.73 -2.75 -2.73
CA VAL A 30 8.54 -2.10 -2.19
C VAL A 30 7.59 -1.76 -3.32
N TYR A 31 6.32 -2.06 -3.14
CA TYR A 31 5.25 -1.57 -3.99
C TYR A 31 4.06 -1.14 -3.11
N VAL A 32 3.52 0.02 -3.42
CA VAL A 32 2.41 0.61 -2.66
C VAL A 32 1.47 1.31 -3.63
N LYS A 33 0.20 0.97 -3.54
CA LYS A 33 -0.85 1.69 -4.24
C LYS A 33 -1.26 2.91 -3.43
N ARG A 34 -1.13 4.08 -4.01
CA ARG A 34 -1.58 5.35 -3.42
C ARG A 34 -2.50 6.05 -4.40
N ALA A 35 -3.76 6.19 -4.03
CA ALA A 35 -4.80 6.68 -4.94
C ALA A 35 -4.75 5.91 -6.27
N GLU A 36 -4.70 6.61 -7.40
CA GLU A 36 -4.64 6.02 -8.74
C GLU A 36 -3.21 5.72 -9.24
N SER A 37 -2.22 5.82 -8.35
CA SER A 37 -0.81 5.57 -8.68
C SER A 37 -0.28 4.32 -7.99
N LEU A 38 0.50 3.54 -8.72
CA LEU A 38 1.31 2.46 -8.16
C LEU A 38 2.75 2.97 -8.00
N ILE A 39 3.21 3.04 -6.76
CA ILE A 39 4.59 3.39 -6.42
C ILE A 39 5.37 2.08 -6.33
N VAL A 40 6.47 2.00 -7.05
CA VAL A 40 7.38 0.86 -7.02
C VAL A 40 8.78 1.32 -6.71
N GLY A 41 9.51 0.59 -5.88
CA GLY A 41 10.84 0.98 -5.46
C GLY A 41 11.53 -0.09 -4.63
N PHE A 42 12.54 0.35 -3.90
CA PHE A 42 13.29 -0.47 -2.97
C PHE A 42 13.50 0.29 -1.67
N SER A 43 13.51 -0.42 -0.55
CA SER A 43 14.07 0.02 0.72
C SER A 43 15.42 -0.65 0.94
N ALA A 44 16.30 0.05 1.63
CA ALA A 44 17.56 -0.50 2.09
C ALA A 44 17.77 -0.12 3.57
N ASP A 45 18.07 -1.12 4.39
CA ASP A 45 18.29 -0.97 5.82
C ASP A 45 19.70 -1.47 6.15
N PHE A 46 20.49 -0.65 6.85
CA PHE A 46 21.86 -0.98 7.24
C PHE A 46 22.28 -0.24 8.52
N VAL A 47 23.25 -0.79 9.22
CA VAL A 47 23.77 -0.19 10.43
C VAL A 47 24.72 0.97 10.11
N LYS A 48 24.87 1.92 11.03
CA LYS A 48 25.84 2.99 10.90
C LYS A 48 27.26 2.45 11.10
N ASP A 49 28.21 2.92 10.28
CA ASP A 49 29.62 2.49 10.31
C ASP A 49 30.28 2.64 11.70
N ALA A 50 29.81 3.60 12.50
CA ALA A 50 30.28 3.80 13.87
C ALA A 50 30.05 2.60 14.81
N PHE A 51 29.13 1.70 14.46
CA PHE A 51 28.82 0.50 15.23
C PHE A 51 29.55 -0.75 14.70
N LEU A 52 30.31 -0.62 13.62
CA LEU A 52 31.05 -1.75 13.05
C LEU A 52 32.28 -2.09 13.92
N PRO A 53 32.59 -3.40 14.07
CA PRO A 53 33.73 -3.84 14.84
C PRO A 53 35.06 -3.45 14.20
N GLU A 54 35.10 -3.34 12.87
CA GLU A 54 36.26 -2.97 12.08
C GLU A 54 35.98 -1.68 11.30
N LYS A 55 37.00 -0.77 11.29
CA LYS A 55 36.92 0.43 10.46
C LYS A 55 37.40 0.11 9.05
N GLY A 56 36.57 0.30 8.06
CA GLY A 56 36.99 0.13 6.66
C GLY A 56 35.90 0.05 5.61
N GLU A 57 34.73 -0.40 5.94
CA GLU A 57 33.59 -0.44 5.00
C GLU A 57 32.76 0.85 5.18
N ASN A 58 32.50 1.56 4.09
CA ASN A 58 31.49 2.62 4.04
C ASN A 58 30.16 2.00 3.62
N LEU A 59 29.32 1.63 4.59
CA LEU A 59 28.05 0.95 4.32
C LEU A 59 27.08 1.86 3.56
N LEU A 60 27.05 3.16 3.85
CA LEU A 60 26.24 4.10 3.09
C LEU A 60 26.54 4.01 1.58
N ASN A 61 27.83 4.04 1.23
CA ASN A 61 28.23 3.91 -0.17
C ASN A 61 27.96 2.50 -0.71
N SER A 62 28.41 1.45 -0.02
CA SER A 62 28.38 0.08 -0.52
C SER A 62 26.95 -0.46 -0.71
N VAL A 63 26.06 -0.18 0.25
CA VAL A 63 24.63 -0.58 0.15
C VAL A 63 23.91 0.25 -0.90
N SER A 64 24.17 1.57 -0.95
CA SER A 64 23.57 2.42 -1.99
C SER A 64 24.03 2.01 -3.40
N VAL A 65 25.30 1.68 -3.60
CA VAL A 65 25.82 1.17 -4.87
C VAL A 65 25.11 -0.12 -5.28
N LEU A 66 25.01 -1.09 -4.36
CA LEU A 66 24.29 -2.35 -4.62
C LEU A 66 22.82 -2.11 -4.97
N LEU A 67 22.14 -1.22 -4.23
CA LEU A 67 20.76 -0.83 -4.51
C LEU A 67 20.59 -0.26 -5.92
N PHE A 68 21.48 0.65 -6.32
CA PHE A 68 21.41 1.25 -7.66
C PHE A 68 21.83 0.26 -8.76
N ASP A 69 22.77 -0.65 -8.51
CA ASP A 69 23.10 -1.73 -9.45
C ASP A 69 21.89 -2.65 -9.68
N ILE A 70 21.17 -3.03 -8.62
CA ILE A 70 19.90 -3.80 -8.72
C ILE A 70 18.85 -3.02 -9.52
N LEU A 71 18.73 -1.72 -9.28
CA LEU A 71 17.67 -0.89 -9.87
C LEU A 71 17.96 -0.52 -11.32
N PHE A 72 19.21 -0.18 -11.67
CA PHE A 72 19.55 0.41 -12.96
C PHE A 72 20.44 -0.45 -13.88
N ASP A 73 21.06 -1.51 -13.32
CA ASP A 73 21.88 -2.46 -14.08
C ASP A 73 21.33 -3.90 -14.00
N PRO A 74 20.04 -4.12 -14.36
CA PRO A 74 19.44 -5.43 -14.28
C PRO A 74 20.13 -6.44 -15.19
N LEU A 75 20.01 -7.71 -14.86
CA LEU A 75 20.50 -8.81 -15.69
C LEU A 75 19.59 -9.01 -16.90
N ILE A 76 20.10 -8.70 -18.10
CA ILE A 76 19.38 -8.75 -19.36
C ILE A 76 20.03 -9.77 -20.29
N GLU A 77 19.23 -10.66 -20.86
CA GLU A 77 19.61 -11.66 -21.84
C GLU A 77 18.81 -11.47 -23.12
N ASN A 78 19.49 -11.39 -24.27
CA ASN A 78 18.85 -11.23 -25.59
C ASN A 78 17.85 -10.06 -25.68
N GLY A 79 18.10 -8.95 -24.97
CA GLY A 79 17.24 -7.76 -24.95
C GLY A 79 15.95 -7.89 -24.13
N ALA A 80 15.90 -8.83 -23.21
CA ALA A 80 14.78 -9.09 -22.31
C ALA A 80 15.29 -9.52 -20.91
N PHE A 81 14.42 -9.56 -19.91
CA PHE A 81 14.71 -10.22 -18.65
C PHE A 81 14.88 -11.73 -18.87
N ARG A 82 15.74 -12.36 -18.05
CA ARG A 82 15.97 -13.81 -18.10
C ARG A 82 14.65 -14.58 -17.99
N GLU A 83 14.34 -15.45 -18.98
CA GLU A 83 13.05 -16.12 -19.09
C GLU A 83 12.71 -16.99 -17.87
N SER A 84 13.71 -17.69 -17.32
CA SER A 84 13.51 -18.53 -16.12
C SER A 84 13.12 -17.70 -14.89
N TYR A 85 13.62 -16.47 -14.78
CA TYR A 85 13.25 -15.56 -13.68
C TYR A 85 11.83 -15.05 -13.87
N VAL A 86 11.46 -14.68 -15.10
CA VAL A 86 10.09 -14.26 -15.43
C VAL A 86 9.10 -15.38 -15.14
N ALA A 87 9.42 -16.62 -15.52
CA ALA A 87 8.56 -17.77 -15.26
C ALA A 87 8.35 -18.00 -13.75
N GLY A 88 9.40 -17.88 -12.94
CA GLY A 88 9.31 -17.97 -11.48
C GLY A 88 8.42 -16.88 -10.89
N GLU A 89 8.66 -15.61 -11.25
CA GLU A 89 7.86 -14.47 -10.75
C GLU A 89 6.38 -14.58 -11.16
N LYS A 90 6.10 -15.07 -12.39
CA LYS A 90 4.72 -15.31 -12.84
C LYS A 90 4.04 -16.38 -11.98
N ALA A 91 4.72 -17.45 -11.66
CA ALA A 91 4.19 -18.52 -10.80
C ALA A 91 3.90 -17.96 -9.39
N ASP A 92 4.84 -17.21 -8.80
CA ASP A 92 4.69 -16.60 -7.48
C ASP A 92 3.53 -15.60 -7.46
N LEU A 93 3.39 -14.77 -8.49
CA LEU A 93 2.31 -13.78 -8.59
C LEU A 93 0.94 -14.45 -8.80
N ILE A 94 0.84 -15.49 -9.62
CA ILE A 94 -0.40 -16.27 -9.78
C ILE A 94 -0.82 -16.90 -8.45
N ASN A 95 0.14 -17.45 -7.70
CA ASN A 95 -0.12 -18.00 -6.37
C ASN A 95 -0.59 -16.91 -5.40
N ALA A 96 0.03 -15.72 -5.42
CA ALA A 96 -0.37 -14.59 -4.59
C ALA A 96 -1.79 -14.11 -4.92
N ILE A 97 -2.15 -14.01 -6.21
CA ILE A 97 -3.52 -13.67 -6.65
C ILE A 97 -4.52 -14.72 -6.12
N GLY A 98 -4.20 -16.00 -6.27
CA GLY A 98 -5.06 -17.08 -5.77
C GLY A 98 -5.18 -17.11 -4.23
N ALA A 99 -4.12 -16.72 -3.53
CA ALA A 99 -4.09 -16.70 -2.07
C ALA A 99 -4.88 -15.54 -1.43
N LYS A 100 -5.24 -14.49 -2.19
CA LYS A 100 -6.03 -13.33 -1.69
C LYS A 100 -7.32 -13.77 -1.00
N ILE A 101 -7.98 -14.77 -1.57
CA ILE A 101 -9.24 -15.29 -1.03
C ILE A 101 -9.09 -15.89 0.38
N ASN A 102 -7.88 -16.25 0.82
CA ASN A 102 -7.65 -16.81 2.14
C ASN A 102 -7.82 -15.76 3.26
N ASN A 103 -7.53 -14.48 2.97
CA ASN A 103 -7.83 -13.37 3.87
C ASN A 103 -9.19 -12.76 3.47
N LYS A 104 -10.28 -13.30 4.02
CA LYS A 104 -11.65 -12.90 3.69
C LYS A 104 -11.94 -11.42 3.96
N ALA A 105 -11.31 -10.82 4.98
CA ALA A 105 -11.52 -9.40 5.29
C ALA A 105 -10.84 -8.49 4.25
N ALA A 106 -9.59 -8.81 3.87
CA ALA A 106 -8.89 -8.08 2.81
C ALA A 106 -9.59 -8.27 1.46
N TYR A 107 -10.01 -9.51 1.13
CA TYR A 107 -10.77 -9.82 -0.07
C TYR A 107 -12.06 -8.99 -0.15
N ALA A 108 -12.87 -8.96 0.91
CA ALA A 108 -14.13 -8.20 0.92
C ALA A 108 -13.89 -6.69 0.76
N LYS A 109 -12.81 -6.13 1.36
CA LYS A 109 -12.44 -4.73 1.15
C LYS A 109 -12.02 -4.46 -0.28
N GLU A 110 -11.19 -5.33 -0.88
CA GLU A 110 -10.77 -5.21 -2.29
C GLU A 110 -11.99 -5.27 -3.22
N ARG A 111 -12.92 -6.22 -3.02
CA ARG A 111 -14.17 -6.31 -3.78
C ARG A 111 -15.02 -5.04 -3.66
N CYS A 112 -15.17 -4.50 -2.45
CA CYS A 112 -15.86 -3.23 -2.25
C CYS A 112 -15.17 -2.08 -3.02
N THR A 113 -13.84 -2.04 -3.02
CA THR A 113 -13.05 -1.05 -3.77
C THR A 113 -13.26 -1.20 -5.29
N GLU A 114 -13.22 -2.42 -5.81
CA GLU A 114 -13.48 -2.70 -7.23
C GLU A 114 -14.87 -2.23 -7.66
N ILE A 115 -15.92 -2.53 -6.85
CA ILE A 115 -17.30 -2.14 -7.13
C ILE A 115 -17.46 -0.61 -7.05
N MET A 116 -16.91 0.01 -6.03
CA MET A 116 -17.04 1.45 -5.77
C MET A 116 -16.32 2.30 -6.83
N PHE A 117 -15.17 1.86 -7.32
CA PHE A 117 -14.32 2.62 -8.24
C PHE A 117 -14.34 2.11 -9.68
N GLY A 118 -14.85 0.91 -9.92
CA GLY A 118 -15.00 0.34 -11.25
C GLY A 118 -13.70 0.29 -12.05
N ALA A 119 -13.73 0.77 -13.29
CA ALA A 119 -12.59 0.78 -14.20
C ALA A 119 -11.52 1.85 -13.89
N ARG A 120 -11.71 2.68 -12.86
CA ARG A 120 -10.68 3.63 -12.44
C ARG A 120 -9.44 2.89 -11.91
N PRO A 121 -8.24 3.45 -12.08
CA PRO A 121 -7.00 2.81 -11.62
C PRO A 121 -7.04 2.35 -10.16
N TYR A 122 -7.73 3.08 -9.28
CA TYR A 122 -7.89 2.68 -7.89
C TYR A 122 -8.76 1.43 -7.70
N GLY A 123 -9.75 1.18 -8.56
CA GLY A 123 -10.58 -0.03 -8.55
C GLY A 123 -9.86 -1.27 -9.08
N ILE A 124 -8.76 -1.12 -9.81
CA ILE A 124 -8.02 -2.24 -10.38
C ILE A 124 -7.11 -2.85 -9.32
N SER A 125 -7.06 -4.19 -9.21
CA SER A 125 -6.15 -4.88 -8.31
C SER A 125 -4.68 -4.53 -8.60
N GLU A 126 -3.89 -4.32 -7.55
CA GLU A 126 -2.45 -4.06 -7.69
C GLU A 126 -1.65 -5.26 -8.23
N LEU A 127 -2.17 -6.48 -8.06
CA LEU A 127 -1.56 -7.69 -8.59
C LEU A 127 -2.01 -8.02 -10.02
N GLY A 128 -2.98 -7.28 -10.57
CA GLY A 128 -3.58 -7.59 -11.86
C GLY A 128 -4.41 -8.87 -11.84
N THR A 129 -4.57 -9.49 -13.00
CA THR A 129 -5.31 -10.74 -13.18
C THR A 129 -4.37 -11.90 -13.57
N VAL A 130 -4.81 -13.14 -13.32
CA VAL A 130 -4.06 -14.35 -13.71
C VAL A 130 -3.81 -14.39 -15.22
N GLU A 131 -4.80 -13.95 -16.01
CA GLU A 131 -4.75 -13.89 -17.46
C GLU A 131 -3.68 -12.92 -17.95
N GLU A 132 -3.62 -11.71 -17.38
CA GLU A 132 -2.60 -10.70 -17.69
C GLU A 132 -1.21 -11.19 -17.30
N VAL A 133 -1.05 -11.80 -16.13
CA VAL A 133 0.22 -12.37 -15.69
C VAL A 133 0.68 -13.48 -16.63
N ARG A 134 -0.23 -14.37 -17.07
CA ARG A 134 0.11 -15.44 -18.04
C ARG A 134 0.52 -14.86 -19.39
N ALA A 135 -0.16 -13.83 -19.86
CA ALA A 135 0.10 -13.20 -21.16
C ALA A 135 1.41 -12.40 -21.22
N ALA A 136 1.86 -11.84 -20.07
CA ALA A 136 3.07 -11.02 -20.01
C ALA A 136 4.31 -11.79 -20.48
N THR A 137 5.14 -11.17 -21.32
CA THR A 137 6.42 -11.75 -21.81
C THR A 137 7.61 -11.03 -21.18
N SER A 138 8.76 -11.71 -21.11
CA SER A 138 10.01 -11.15 -20.59
C SER A 138 10.43 -9.86 -21.30
N LYS A 139 10.18 -9.78 -22.62
CA LYS A 139 10.43 -8.58 -23.42
C LYS A 139 9.51 -7.43 -23.06
N GLN A 140 8.20 -7.67 -22.94
CA GLN A 140 7.23 -6.64 -22.55
C GLN A 140 7.53 -6.07 -21.15
N ILE A 141 7.90 -6.94 -20.19
CA ILE A 141 8.28 -6.51 -18.84
C ILE A 141 9.54 -5.63 -18.89
N TYR A 142 10.53 -6.00 -19.69
CA TYR A 142 11.74 -5.21 -19.86
C TYR A 142 11.47 -3.85 -20.53
N GLU A 143 10.63 -3.81 -21.58
CA GLU A 143 10.22 -2.56 -22.21
C GLU A 143 9.49 -1.63 -21.21
N ARG A 144 8.61 -2.21 -20.37
CA ARG A 144 7.93 -1.45 -19.32
C ARG A 144 8.89 -0.92 -18.26
N TYR A 145 9.87 -1.73 -17.86
CA TYR A 145 10.93 -1.29 -16.95
C TYR A 145 11.70 -0.09 -17.53
N LYS A 146 12.16 -0.16 -18.80
CA LYS A 146 12.84 0.95 -19.46
C LYS A 146 11.98 2.22 -19.46
N GLN A 147 10.72 2.08 -19.82
CA GLN A 147 9.78 3.21 -19.81
C GLN A 147 9.68 3.83 -18.41
N LEU A 148 9.57 3.03 -17.35
CA LEU A 148 9.53 3.53 -15.97
C LEU A 148 10.81 4.28 -15.61
N VAL A 149 11.98 3.73 -15.89
CA VAL A 149 13.26 4.38 -15.62
C VAL A 149 13.40 5.70 -16.38
N GLU A 150 12.88 5.78 -17.62
CA GLU A 150 12.95 6.98 -18.44
C GLU A 150 11.96 8.07 -18.01
N THR A 151 10.79 7.70 -17.49
CA THR A 151 9.66 8.64 -17.36
C THR A 151 9.12 8.83 -15.96
N ALA A 152 9.21 7.84 -15.08
CA ALA A 152 8.64 7.94 -13.74
C ALA A 152 9.43 8.92 -12.85
N PRO A 153 8.79 9.77 -12.03
CA PRO A 153 9.50 10.53 -11.02
C PRO A 153 10.22 9.59 -10.07
N ILE A 154 11.39 9.99 -9.62
CA ILE A 154 12.17 9.26 -8.62
C ILE A 154 12.25 10.13 -7.38
N GLU A 155 11.83 9.60 -6.25
CA GLU A 155 11.98 10.21 -4.94
C GLU A 155 12.87 9.30 -4.08
N ILE A 156 13.78 9.90 -3.35
CA ILE A 156 14.72 9.19 -2.48
C ILE A 156 14.59 9.79 -1.09
N PHE A 157 14.27 8.93 -0.14
CA PHE A 157 14.18 9.28 1.28
C PHE A 157 15.31 8.58 2.03
N PHE A 158 15.99 9.32 2.86
CA PHE A 158 16.98 8.78 3.80
C PHE A 158 16.56 9.15 5.23
N ASN A 159 16.52 8.16 6.09
CA ASN A 159 16.27 8.33 7.51
C ASN A 159 17.45 7.76 8.29
N GLY A 160 18.15 8.62 9.01
CA GLY A 160 19.34 8.26 9.77
C GLY A 160 20.38 9.37 9.77
N GLU A 161 21.53 9.09 10.36
CA GLU A 161 22.67 10.02 10.39
C GLU A 161 23.61 9.72 9.22
N CYS A 162 23.74 10.64 8.27
CA CYS A 162 24.67 10.54 7.17
C CYS A 162 25.22 11.92 6.78
N ASN A 163 26.27 11.93 5.97
CA ASN A 163 26.69 13.13 5.26
C ASN A 163 25.78 13.34 4.05
N ALA A 164 25.02 14.43 4.04
CA ALA A 164 24.06 14.74 2.99
C ALA A 164 24.73 15.01 1.62
N GLU A 165 25.93 15.60 1.62
CA GLU A 165 26.72 15.85 0.41
C GLU A 165 27.16 14.51 -0.20
N GLU A 166 27.70 13.59 0.61
CA GLU A 166 28.12 12.26 0.17
C GLU A 166 26.95 11.47 -0.42
N LEU A 167 25.81 11.42 0.27
CA LEU A 167 24.59 10.78 -0.26
C LEU A 167 24.16 11.40 -1.59
N SER A 168 24.18 12.74 -1.68
CA SER A 168 23.82 13.46 -2.92
C SER A 168 24.74 13.12 -4.08
N GLU A 169 26.04 12.97 -3.84
CA GLU A 169 27.02 12.58 -4.86
C GLU A 169 26.83 11.14 -5.32
N ILE A 170 26.61 10.20 -4.41
CA ILE A 170 26.29 8.81 -4.73
C ILE A 170 25.04 8.77 -5.63
N VAL A 171 23.95 9.42 -5.22
CA VAL A 171 22.69 9.47 -5.97
C VAL A 171 22.90 10.05 -7.37
N LYS A 172 23.56 11.22 -7.48
CA LYS A 172 23.80 11.89 -8.77
C LYS A 172 24.66 11.06 -9.72
N SER A 173 25.62 10.31 -9.20
CA SER A 173 26.51 9.48 -10.00
C SER A 173 25.85 8.23 -10.56
N ARG A 174 24.75 7.77 -9.95
CA ARG A 174 24.10 6.48 -10.25
C ARG A 174 22.79 6.60 -11.03
N ILE A 175 22.05 7.70 -10.87
CA ILE A 175 20.80 7.87 -11.60
C ILE A 175 21.09 8.23 -13.06
N PRO A 176 20.53 7.50 -14.05
CA PRO A 176 20.73 7.78 -15.47
C PRO A 176 19.97 9.04 -15.92
N THR A 177 20.46 10.22 -15.58
CA THR A 177 19.78 11.51 -15.83
C THR A 177 19.66 11.87 -17.30
N SER A 178 20.59 11.43 -18.16
CA SER A 178 20.65 11.80 -19.58
C SER A 178 19.55 11.21 -20.46
N ALA A 179 18.92 10.12 -20.00
CA ALA A 179 17.84 9.42 -20.74
C ALA A 179 16.43 9.78 -20.25
N ARG A 180 16.31 10.58 -19.20
CA ARG A 180 15.02 10.82 -18.54
C ARG A 180 14.22 11.91 -19.25
N ARG A 181 12.93 11.66 -19.39
CA ARG A 181 11.97 12.62 -19.97
C ARG A 181 11.06 13.12 -18.84
N ASN A 182 10.86 14.43 -18.78
CA ASN A 182 9.86 14.99 -17.88
C ASN A 182 8.47 14.64 -18.40
N THR A 183 7.72 13.86 -17.62
CA THR A 183 6.31 13.61 -17.84
C THR A 183 5.50 14.27 -16.74
N SER A 184 4.39 14.89 -17.09
CA SER A 184 3.41 15.34 -16.12
C SER A 184 2.61 14.14 -15.63
N PHE A 185 2.50 13.98 -14.33
CA PHE A 185 1.63 12.98 -13.73
C PHE A 185 0.32 13.64 -13.32
N PRO A 186 -0.83 12.97 -13.52
CA PRO A 186 -2.09 13.46 -12.99
C PRO A 186 -1.98 13.55 -11.47
N THR A 187 -2.16 14.75 -10.96
CA THR A 187 -1.92 15.04 -9.55
C THR A 187 -3.05 14.56 -8.65
N ARG A 188 -4.26 14.32 -9.18
CA ARG A 188 -5.40 13.84 -8.37
C ARG A 188 -6.60 13.41 -9.19
N ALA A 189 -7.30 12.42 -8.64
CA ALA A 189 -8.63 12.05 -9.05
C ALA A 189 -9.44 11.63 -7.82
N PHE A 190 -10.09 12.59 -7.17
CA PHE A 190 -11.06 12.29 -6.12
C PHE A 190 -12.36 11.75 -6.73
N LEU A 191 -13.09 10.94 -5.97
CA LEU A 191 -14.49 10.67 -6.26
C LEU A 191 -15.31 11.86 -5.76
N ASP A 192 -15.68 12.73 -6.67
CA ASP A 192 -16.58 13.84 -6.38
C ASP A 192 -18.02 13.43 -6.65
N GLY A 193 -18.93 14.03 -5.88
CA GLY A 193 -20.38 13.81 -6.01
C GLY A 193 -20.92 12.61 -5.26
N GLU A 194 -22.24 12.57 -5.18
CA GLU A 194 -22.99 11.45 -4.60
C GLU A 194 -23.13 10.32 -5.62
N PRO A 195 -23.19 9.05 -5.19
CA PRO A 195 -23.54 7.95 -6.10
C PRO A 195 -25.02 8.07 -6.51
N ASP A 196 -25.32 7.68 -7.73
CA ASP A 196 -26.72 7.69 -8.24
C ASP A 196 -27.59 6.72 -7.46
N GLU A 197 -27.02 5.60 -7.01
CA GLU A 197 -27.70 4.57 -6.23
C GLU A 197 -26.73 3.81 -5.32
N VAL A 198 -27.28 3.15 -4.30
CA VAL A 198 -26.54 2.24 -3.44
C VAL A 198 -26.41 0.89 -4.14
N THR A 199 -25.18 0.44 -4.37
CA THR A 199 -24.91 -0.87 -4.97
C THR A 199 -24.62 -1.89 -3.87
N GLU A 200 -25.35 -3.00 -3.85
CA GLU A 200 -25.11 -4.12 -2.94
C GLU A 200 -24.74 -5.37 -3.73
N VAL A 201 -23.63 -6.01 -3.32
CA VAL A 201 -23.14 -7.25 -3.92
C VAL A 201 -22.86 -8.27 -2.81
N THR A 202 -23.21 -9.51 -3.05
CA THR A 202 -22.91 -10.62 -2.14
C THR A 202 -22.17 -11.70 -2.90
N ASP A 203 -20.95 -11.98 -2.43
CA ASP A 203 -20.15 -13.12 -2.89
C ASP A 203 -20.36 -14.29 -1.92
N GLU A 204 -21.01 -15.36 -2.39
CA GLU A 204 -21.27 -16.55 -1.57
C GLU A 204 -20.03 -17.43 -1.46
N MET A 205 -19.64 -17.75 -0.22
CA MET A 205 -18.49 -18.59 0.06
C MET A 205 -18.77 -19.51 1.26
N PRO A 206 -18.15 -20.70 1.31
CA PRO A 206 -18.26 -21.60 2.46
C PRO A 206 -17.42 -21.06 3.63
N VAL A 207 -17.97 -20.12 4.37
CA VAL A 207 -17.32 -19.48 5.53
C VAL A 207 -18.21 -19.54 6.76
N ALA A 208 -17.62 -19.75 7.92
CA ALA A 208 -18.32 -19.67 9.20
C ALA A 208 -18.69 -18.24 9.58
N GLN A 209 -17.92 -17.25 9.09
CA GLN A 209 -18.11 -15.84 9.45
C GLN A 209 -18.19 -14.98 8.18
N GLY A 210 -19.29 -14.27 8.00
CA GLY A 210 -19.48 -13.29 6.94
C GLY A 210 -18.57 -12.06 7.12
N LYS A 211 -18.26 -11.38 6.02
CA LYS A 211 -17.57 -10.09 6.00
C LYS A 211 -18.46 -9.06 5.34
N LEU A 212 -18.84 -8.05 6.11
CA LEU A 212 -19.58 -6.89 5.63
C LEU A 212 -18.60 -5.75 5.43
N VAL A 213 -18.53 -5.20 4.22
CA VAL A 213 -17.77 -3.98 3.94
C VAL A 213 -18.70 -2.96 3.30
N MET A 214 -18.71 -1.76 3.84
CA MET A 214 -19.46 -0.62 3.32
C MET A 214 -18.46 0.44 2.87
N GLY A 215 -18.57 0.91 1.62
CA GLY A 215 -17.80 2.00 1.04
C GLY A 215 -18.66 3.26 0.95
N LEU A 216 -18.19 4.34 1.54
CA LEU A 216 -18.86 5.65 1.56
C LEU A 216 -18.00 6.68 0.84
N ARG A 217 -18.61 7.54 0.03
CA ARG A 217 -17.93 8.70 -0.55
C ARG A 217 -17.91 9.85 0.46
N MET A 218 -16.75 10.49 0.60
CA MET A 218 -16.55 11.62 1.49
C MET A 218 -16.44 12.90 0.66
N SER A 219 -17.58 13.45 0.21
CA SER A 219 -17.58 14.63 -0.64
C SER A 219 -16.85 15.81 0.04
N GLY A 220 -15.82 16.34 -0.63
CA GLY A 220 -15.01 17.45 -0.12
C GLY A 220 -13.96 17.09 0.93
N VAL A 221 -13.98 15.91 1.52
CA VAL A 221 -13.01 15.48 2.55
C VAL A 221 -11.87 14.70 1.91
N ASN A 222 -10.67 15.26 1.94
CA ASN A 222 -9.46 14.64 1.38
C ASN A 222 -8.20 15.14 2.09
N VAL A 223 -7.02 14.61 1.75
CA VAL A 223 -5.74 14.93 2.42
C VAL A 223 -5.37 16.42 2.42
N ASN A 224 -5.94 17.21 1.50
CA ASN A 224 -5.69 18.66 1.44
C ASN A 224 -6.89 19.50 1.92
N ALA A 225 -7.95 18.87 2.36
CA ALA A 225 -9.08 19.59 2.93
C ALA A 225 -8.62 20.28 4.22
N PRO A 226 -9.06 21.53 4.46
CA PRO A 226 -8.70 22.26 5.69
C PRO A 226 -9.08 21.50 6.96
N ASP A 227 -10.11 20.67 6.90
CA ASP A 227 -10.67 19.88 7.98
C ASP A 227 -10.20 18.42 8.01
N ALA A 228 -9.16 18.07 7.23
CA ALA A 228 -8.60 16.72 7.20
C ALA A 228 -8.22 16.21 8.60
N ALA A 229 -7.63 17.05 9.44
CA ALA A 229 -7.29 16.70 10.82
C ALA A 229 -8.54 16.46 11.69
N ALA A 230 -9.59 17.27 11.50
CA ALA A 230 -10.86 17.08 12.20
C ALA A 230 -11.53 15.77 11.76
N PHE A 231 -11.42 15.41 10.48
CA PHE A 231 -11.94 14.14 10.00
C PHE A 231 -11.21 12.93 10.61
N ASN A 232 -9.90 13.02 10.83
CA ASN A 232 -9.17 11.96 11.54
C ASN A 232 -9.70 11.79 12.97
N VAL A 233 -9.97 12.88 13.70
CA VAL A 233 -10.60 12.81 15.03
C VAL A 233 -12.01 12.24 14.95
N PHE A 234 -12.83 12.66 13.98
CA PHE A 234 -14.12 12.05 13.70
C PHE A 234 -14.02 10.54 13.50
N ASN A 235 -13.10 10.10 12.65
CA ASN A 235 -12.92 8.66 12.37
C ASN A 235 -12.50 7.89 13.62
N GLU A 236 -11.64 8.47 14.47
CA GLU A 236 -11.19 7.83 15.71
C GLU A 236 -12.37 7.60 16.67
N ILE A 237 -13.26 8.58 16.82
CA ILE A 237 -14.49 8.47 17.62
C ILE A 237 -15.48 7.50 16.97
N PHE A 238 -15.62 7.54 15.64
CA PHE A 238 -16.60 6.73 14.93
C PHE A 238 -16.24 5.23 14.94
N GLY A 239 -15.06 4.87 14.45
CA GLY A 239 -14.67 3.45 14.28
C GLY A 239 -13.18 3.18 14.20
N GLY A 240 -12.31 4.15 14.54
CA GLY A 240 -10.86 4.01 14.47
C GLY A 240 -10.24 3.36 15.71
N SER A 241 -10.85 3.53 16.88
CA SER A 241 -10.33 3.11 18.18
C SER A 241 -11.15 2.00 18.84
N ALA A 242 -10.60 1.43 19.91
CA ALA A 242 -11.30 0.46 20.77
C ALA A 242 -12.43 1.10 21.62
N ASN A 243 -12.43 2.43 21.78
CA ASN A 243 -13.48 3.17 22.46
C ASN A 243 -14.46 3.81 21.48
N SER A 244 -14.33 3.52 20.18
CA SER A 244 -15.17 4.10 19.15
C SER A 244 -16.62 3.63 19.22
N LYS A 245 -17.54 4.45 18.68
CA LYS A 245 -18.98 4.12 18.66
C LYS A 245 -19.27 2.78 17.96
N LEU A 246 -18.59 2.48 16.86
CA LEU A 246 -18.76 1.19 16.18
C LEU A 246 -18.31 0.02 17.06
N PHE A 247 -17.21 0.17 17.77
CA PHE A 247 -16.74 -0.85 18.67
C PHE A 247 -17.67 -1.02 19.87
N MET A 248 -17.97 0.06 20.60
CA MET A 248 -18.74 0.02 21.84
C MET A 248 -20.22 -0.32 21.61
N ASN A 249 -20.84 0.24 20.59
CA ASN A 249 -22.29 0.08 20.39
C ASN A 249 -22.61 -1.13 19.51
N VAL A 250 -21.95 -1.31 18.36
CA VAL A 250 -22.30 -2.39 17.42
C VAL A 250 -21.67 -3.73 17.84
N ARG A 251 -20.39 -3.70 18.26
CA ARG A 251 -19.70 -4.92 18.70
C ARG A 251 -20.06 -5.31 20.13
N GLU A 252 -19.77 -4.43 21.10
CA GLU A 252 -19.89 -4.78 22.53
C GLU A 252 -21.35 -4.81 22.99
N ALA A 253 -22.09 -3.71 22.85
CA ALA A 253 -23.45 -3.61 23.39
C ALA A 253 -24.46 -4.47 22.63
N MET A 254 -24.42 -4.51 21.30
CA MET A 254 -25.37 -5.25 20.47
C MET A 254 -24.90 -6.67 20.14
N SER A 255 -23.60 -6.97 20.31
CA SER A 255 -22.98 -8.26 19.96
C SER A 255 -23.28 -8.74 18.52
N LEU A 256 -23.40 -7.80 17.57
CA LEU A 256 -23.76 -8.11 16.19
C LEU A 256 -22.57 -8.55 15.34
N CYS A 257 -21.34 -8.33 15.83
CA CYS A 257 -20.14 -8.60 15.07
C CYS A 257 -18.92 -8.90 15.96
N TYR A 258 -17.94 -9.56 15.38
CA TYR A 258 -16.66 -9.88 16.03
C TYR A 258 -15.69 -8.69 16.04
N TYR A 259 -15.80 -7.87 15.01
CA TYR A 259 -15.12 -6.57 14.91
C TYR A 259 -15.97 -5.63 14.06
N CYS A 260 -15.88 -4.35 14.32
CA CYS A 260 -16.45 -3.30 13.48
C CYS A 260 -15.53 -2.09 13.55
N ARG A 261 -15.03 -1.64 12.40
CA ARG A 261 -14.10 -0.51 12.33
C ARG A 261 -14.26 0.27 11.05
N SER A 262 -13.91 1.55 11.11
CA SER A 262 -13.82 2.45 9.95
C SER A 262 -12.38 2.71 9.57
N MET A 263 -12.13 2.88 8.26
CA MET A 263 -10.82 3.12 7.68
C MET A 263 -10.98 4.14 6.54
N PRO A 264 -10.57 5.40 6.76
CA PRO A 264 -10.61 6.41 5.72
C PRO A 264 -9.48 6.18 4.70
N ASP A 265 -9.78 6.40 3.43
CA ASP A 265 -8.81 6.66 2.40
C ASP A 265 -8.94 8.13 1.95
N MET A 266 -8.15 8.98 2.59
CA MET A 266 -8.18 10.42 2.36
C MET A 266 -7.65 10.82 0.98
N PHE A 267 -6.87 9.94 0.32
CA PHE A 267 -6.40 10.19 -1.05
C PHE A 267 -7.50 9.98 -2.08
N MET A 268 -8.50 9.14 -1.76
CA MET A 268 -9.60 8.82 -2.67
C MET A 268 -10.94 9.40 -2.21
N SER A 269 -10.96 10.16 -1.11
CA SER A 269 -12.19 10.67 -0.49
C SER A 269 -13.20 9.55 -0.21
N ALA A 270 -12.73 8.45 0.36
CA ALA A 270 -13.52 7.26 0.65
C ALA A 270 -13.37 6.83 2.10
N LEU A 271 -14.47 6.40 2.71
CA LEU A 271 -14.49 5.78 4.03
C LEU A 271 -14.97 4.33 3.88
N PHE A 272 -14.15 3.39 4.32
CA PHE A 272 -14.53 1.98 4.37
C PHE A 272 -14.88 1.58 5.78
N ILE A 273 -16.03 0.93 5.96
CA ILE A 273 -16.42 0.33 7.24
C ILE A 273 -16.38 -1.18 7.04
N SER A 274 -15.61 -1.88 7.87
CA SER A 274 -15.42 -3.32 7.79
C SER A 274 -15.86 -4.00 9.07
N SER A 275 -16.67 -5.07 8.93
CA SER A 275 -17.20 -5.82 10.05
C SER A 275 -17.20 -7.32 9.78
N GLY A 276 -16.90 -8.12 10.82
CA GLY A 276 -17.04 -9.58 10.79
C GLY A 276 -18.32 -9.99 11.48
N ILE A 277 -19.27 -10.54 10.76
CA ILE A 277 -20.65 -10.77 11.20
C ILE A 277 -21.05 -12.25 11.09
N GLU A 278 -22.07 -12.66 11.85
CA GLU A 278 -22.88 -13.82 11.49
C GLU A 278 -23.73 -13.46 10.26
N PRO A 279 -23.86 -14.32 9.23
CA PRO A 279 -24.59 -14.00 8.01
C PRO A 279 -26.03 -13.52 8.24
N GLU A 280 -26.74 -14.09 9.19
CA GLU A 280 -28.10 -13.71 9.58
C GLU A 280 -28.20 -12.31 10.21
N ASN A 281 -27.10 -11.78 10.73
CA ASN A 281 -27.07 -10.45 11.35
C ASN A 281 -26.73 -9.33 10.36
N ARG A 282 -26.57 -9.63 9.06
CA ARG A 282 -26.15 -8.67 8.03
C ARG A 282 -26.95 -7.36 8.06
N GLU A 283 -28.27 -7.44 7.94
CA GLU A 283 -29.11 -6.24 7.91
C GLU A 283 -29.13 -5.49 9.23
N LYS A 284 -29.12 -6.22 10.36
CA LYS A 284 -29.05 -5.60 11.68
C LYS A 284 -27.73 -4.84 11.89
N ALA A 285 -26.61 -5.45 11.51
CA ALA A 285 -25.29 -4.83 11.62
C ALA A 285 -25.16 -3.61 10.70
N LYS A 286 -25.64 -3.72 9.44
CA LYS A 286 -25.67 -2.61 8.49
C LYS A 286 -26.46 -1.42 9.06
N ASN A 287 -27.67 -1.65 9.57
CA ASN A 287 -28.53 -0.60 10.13
C ASN A 287 -27.90 0.01 11.38
N ALA A 288 -27.36 -0.79 12.30
CA ALA A 288 -26.69 -0.30 13.50
C ALA A 288 -25.47 0.57 13.16
N ILE A 289 -24.68 0.21 12.14
CA ILE A 289 -23.55 1.01 11.65
C ILE A 289 -24.04 2.37 11.12
N LEU A 290 -25.10 2.38 10.31
CA LEU A 290 -25.69 3.62 9.77
C LEU A 290 -26.28 4.51 10.87
N GLU A 291 -26.92 3.94 11.88
CA GLU A 291 -27.40 4.68 13.06
C GLU A 291 -26.25 5.36 13.81
N GLN A 292 -25.10 4.70 13.98
CA GLN A 292 -23.94 5.32 14.60
C GLN A 292 -23.36 6.44 13.72
N LEU A 293 -23.38 6.29 12.40
CA LEU A 293 -22.95 7.36 11.50
C LEU A 293 -23.87 8.58 11.58
N ASP A 294 -25.17 8.35 11.65
CA ASP A 294 -26.14 9.45 11.78
C ASP A 294 -26.06 10.12 13.15
N ALA A 295 -25.81 9.36 14.22
CA ALA A 295 -25.51 9.92 15.55
C ALA A 295 -24.25 10.83 15.50
N MET A 296 -23.19 10.40 14.84
CA MET A 296 -21.99 11.23 14.63
C MET A 296 -22.30 12.52 13.86
N LYS A 297 -23.10 12.45 12.79
CA LYS A 297 -23.52 13.62 12.01
C LYS A 297 -24.38 14.60 12.86
N ALA A 298 -25.16 14.07 13.78
CA ALA A 298 -25.97 14.86 14.72
C ALA A 298 -25.15 15.48 15.86
N GLY A 299 -23.85 15.18 15.97
CA GLY A 299 -23.00 15.68 17.05
C GLY A 299 -23.13 14.91 18.37
N ASP A 300 -23.61 13.68 18.33
CA ASP A 300 -23.74 12.82 19.50
C ASP A 300 -22.39 12.24 19.92
N PHE A 301 -21.53 13.09 20.45
CA PHE A 301 -20.26 12.77 21.08
C PHE A 301 -19.87 13.88 22.06
N SER A 302 -19.09 13.56 23.05
CA SER A 302 -18.68 14.47 24.11
C SER A 302 -17.34 15.16 23.86
N ASP A 303 -17.02 16.15 24.64
CA ASP A 303 -15.68 16.76 24.68
C ASP A 303 -14.62 15.76 25.14
N ASP A 304 -14.98 14.80 25.99
CA ASP A 304 -14.09 13.74 26.46
C ASP A 304 -13.76 12.78 25.30
N ASP A 305 -14.75 12.40 24.47
CA ASP A 305 -14.50 11.58 23.27
C ASP A 305 -13.50 12.25 22.32
N ILE A 306 -13.63 13.59 22.15
CA ILE A 306 -12.69 14.38 21.33
C ILE A 306 -11.29 14.37 21.94
N ALA A 307 -11.17 14.52 23.26
CA ALA A 307 -9.89 14.56 23.96
C ALA A 307 -9.19 13.20 23.88
N GLU A 308 -9.92 12.10 24.11
CA GLU A 308 -9.41 10.73 23.97
C GLU A 308 -8.97 10.42 22.54
N ALA A 309 -9.76 10.78 21.53
CA ALA A 309 -9.43 10.58 20.13
C ALA A 309 -8.15 11.33 19.73
N LYS A 310 -8.00 12.59 20.18
CA LYS A 310 -6.77 13.35 19.95
C LYS A 310 -5.56 12.70 20.60
N LEU A 311 -5.69 12.23 21.84
CA LEU A 311 -4.61 11.55 22.55
C LEU A 311 -4.23 10.24 21.84
N SER A 312 -5.21 9.46 21.41
CA SER A 312 -4.99 8.22 20.64
C SER A 312 -4.20 8.49 19.35
N LEU A 313 -4.63 9.48 18.58
CA LEU A 313 -3.94 9.88 17.34
C LEU A 313 -2.50 10.36 17.62
N CYS A 314 -2.29 11.21 18.64
CA CYS A 314 -0.95 11.67 19.00
C CYS A 314 -0.01 10.53 19.43
N ASN A 315 -0.54 9.50 20.10
CA ASN A 315 0.25 8.35 20.53
C ASN A 315 0.57 7.37 19.36
N ALA A 316 -0.16 7.44 18.25
CA ALA A 316 0.07 6.63 17.06
C ALA A 316 1.16 7.21 16.13
N TYR A 317 1.58 8.48 16.34
CA TYR A 317 2.68 9.14 15.65
C TYR A 317 3.98 9.10 16.49
#